data_54d22cd1132921ddf664e48edc1c9a33
#
_entry.id   54d22cd1132921ddf664e48edc1c9a33
#
_cell.length_a   1.000
_cell.length_b   1.000
_cell.length_c   1.000
_cell.angle_alpha   90.00
_cell.angle_beta   90.00
_cell.angle_gamma   90.00
#
_symmetry.space_group_name_H-M   'P 1'
#
loop_
_entity.id
_entity.type
_entity.pdbx_description
1 polymer ?
#
loop_
_entity_poly.entity_id
_entity_poly.type
_entity_poly.pdbx_seq_one_letter_code
_entity_poly.pdbx_strand_id
1 'polypeptide(L)'
;MSTETRLAAILRRLTPYVAFLAAGVLALFFILSLASCQMGAERPAVSLSLERSAKSPRDAAVTIDEEYIGPLGYVAARGVKLPAGKHRITIEKPGYFPWDRLVEAGTQPVHFDVTLEPIPD
;
A
#
# COMPACT_ATOMS: atom_id res chain seq x y z
N MET A 1 24.91 -55.41 -29.95
CA MET A 1 23.73 -54.99 -30.68
C MET A 1 22.45 -54.96 -29.90
N SER A 2 22.29 -55.86 -28.92
CA SER A 2 21.07 -55.91 -28.13
C SER A 2 20.99 -54.89 -27.00
N THR A 3 22.10 -54.30 -26.54
CA THR A 3 22.15 -53.32 -25.45
C THR A 3 21.64 -51.94 -25.85
N GLU A 4 21.94 -51.48 -27.06
CA GLU A 4 21.47 -50.18 -27.54
C GLU A 4 19.96 -50.16 -27.80
N THR A 5 19.41 -51.26 -28.32
CA THR A 5 17.97 -51.41 -28.54
C THR A 5 17.19 -51.48 -27.24
N ARG A 6 17.78 -52.08 -26.19
CA ARG A 6 17.18 -52.11 -24.88
C ARG A 6 17.17 -50.77 -24.19
N LEU A 7 18.26 -50.03 -24.29
CA LEU A 7 18.33 -48.64 -23.78
C LEU A 7 17.35 -47.70 -24.47
N ALA A 8 17.22 -47.80 -25.77
CA ALA A 8 16.25 -47.03 -26.55
C ALA A 8 14.80 -47.37 -26.14
N ALA A 9 14.51 -48.65 -25.88
CA ALA A 9 13.18 -49.06 -25.40
C ALA A 9 12.88 -48.55 -23.99
N ILE A 10 13.86 -48.53 -23.10
CA ILE A 10 13.73 -47.98 -21.74
C ILE A 10 13.55 -46.49 -21.78
N LEU A 11 14.30 -45.79 -22.61
CA LEU A 11 14.17 -44.34 -22.79
C LEU A 11 12.81 -43.97 -23.37
N ARG A 12 12.28 -44.75 -24.31
CA ARG A 12 10.92 -44.53 -24.83
C ARG A 12 9.84 -44.74 -23.79
N ARG A 13 10.03 -45.66 -22.88
CA ARG A 13 9.09 -45.89 -21.77
C ARG A 13 9.14 -44.81 -20.71
N LEU A 14 10.29 -44.16 -20.52
CA LEU A 14 10.49 -43.08 -19.55
C LEU A 14 10.08 -41.72 -20.08
N THR A 15 10.04 -41.54 -21.40
CA THR A 15 9.68 -40.24 -22.02
C THR A 15 8.32 -39.69 -21.56
N PRO A 16 7.23 -40.48 -21.47
CA PRO A 16 5.95 -39.95 -20.97
C PRO A 16 6.01 -39.55 -19.50
N TYR A 17 6.77 -40.23 -18.66
CA TYR A 17 6.92 -39.86 -17.25
C TYR A 17 7.68 -38.57 -17.08
N VAL A 18 8.72 -38.34 -17.89
CA VAL A 18 9.48 -37.07 -17.87
C VAL A 18 8.61 -35.91 -18.34
N ALA A 19 7.76 -36.10 -19.33
CA ALA A 19 6.82 -35.11 -19.80
C ALA A 19 5.78 -34.75 -18.71
N PHE A 20 5.25 -35.73 -18.00
CA PHE A 20 4.34 -35.52 -16.89
C PHE A 20 4.99 -34.79 -15.72
N LEU A 21 6.22 -35.13 -15.36
CA LEU A 21 6.97 -34.46 -14.32
C LEU A 21 7.28 -33.00 -14.68
N ALA A 22 7.67 -32.72 -15.91
CA ALA A 22 7.94 -31.37 -16.39
C ALA A 22 6.67 -30.52 -16.38
N ALA A 23 5.53 -31.06 -16.81
CA ALA A 23 4.24 -30.38 -16.76
C ALA A 23 3.80 -30.09 -15.32
N GLY A 24 4.02 -31.03 -14.39
CA GLY A 24 3.72 -30.84 -12.98
C GLY A 24 4.54 -29.75 -12.34
N VAL A 25 5.83 -29.69 -12.62
CA VAL A 25 6.73 -28.65 -12.12
C VAL A 25 6.34 -27.26 -12.66
N LEU A 26 6.01 -27.16 -13.94
CA LEU A 26 5.56 -25.91 -14.54
C LEU A 26 4.24 -25.44 -13.94
N ALA A 27 3.29 -26.34 -13.73
CA ALA A 27 2.02 -26.02 -13.10
C ALA A 27 2.21 -25.54 -11.65
N LEU A 28 3.09 -26.20 -10.89
CA LEU A 28 3.42 -25.80 -9.53
C LEU A 28 4.08 -24.41 -9.49
N PHE A 29 4.97 -24.13 -10.42
CA PHE A 29 5.63 -22.84 -10.55
C PHE A 29 4.62 -21.73 -10.87
N PHE A 30 3.65 -22.03 -11.72
CA PHE A 30 2.60 -21.07 -12.08
C PHE A 30 1.67 -20.77 -10.89
N ILE A 31 1.29 -21.81 -10.13
CA ILE A 31 0.46 -21.63 -8.92
C ILE A 31 1.20 -20.82 -7.87
N LEU A 32 2.48 -21.06 -7.65
CA LEU A 32 3.31 -20.28 -6.73
C LEU A 32 3.43 -18.82 -7.14
N SER A 33 3.52 -18.55 -8.45
CA SER A 33 3.57 -17.18 -8.98
C SER A 33 2.27 -16.43 -8.74
N LEU A 34 1.12 -17.09 -8.88
CA LEU A 34 -0.19 -16.51 -8.60
C LEU A 34 -0.38 -16.23 -7.11
N ALA A 35 0.12 -17.12 -6.24
CA ALA A 35 0.05 -16.93 -4.80
C ALA A 35 0.86 -15.71 -4.34
N SER A 36 2.01 -15.44 -4.97
CA SER A 36 2.81 -14.27 -4.62
C SER A 36 2.14 -12.95 -5.01
N CYS A 37 1.30 -12.92 -6.04
CA CYS A 37 0.50 -11.76 -6.39
C CYS A 37 -0.61 -11.45 -5.38
N GLN A 38 -1.09 -12.46 -4.65
CA GLN A 38 -2.14 -12.27 -3.64
C GLN A 38 -1.60 -11.74 -2.31
N MET A 39 -0.31 -11.87 -2.04
CA MET A 39 0.32 -11.33 -0.84
C MET A 39 0.41 -9.79 -0.83
N GLY A 40 0.16 -9.15 -1.95
CA GLY A 40 0.03 -7.71 -2.07
C GLY A 40 -1.39 -7.21 -1.91
N ALA A 41 -2.28 -7.94 -1.23
CA ALA A 41 -3.64 -7.49 -0.97
C ALA A 41 -3.61 -6.13 -0.28
N GLU A 42 -4.22 -5.14 -0.91
CA GLU A 42 -4.30 -3.78 -0.39
C GLU A 42 -4.92 -3.82 1.00
N ARG A 43 -4.21 -3.23 1.96
CA ARG A 43 -4.79 -3.04 3.28
C ARG A 43 -6.00 -2.11 3.13
N PRO A 44 -7.10 -2.39 3.83
CA PRO A 44 -8.25 -1.51 3.78
C PRO A 44 -7.81 -0.09 4.15
N ALA A 45 -8.15 0.87 3.30
CA ALA A 45 -7.85 2.26 3.51
C ALA A 45 -9.13 3.00 3.84
N VAL A 46 -9.07 3.90 4.82
CA VAL A 46 -10.18 4.76 5.18
C VAL A 46 -9.95 6.17 4.67
N SER A 47 -11.03 6.89 4.41
CA SER A 47 -10.96 8.28 4.00
C SER A 47 -10.67 9.18 5.19
N LEU A 48 -9.64 10.02 5.06
CA LEU A 48 -9.38 11.10 5.98
C LEU A 48 -9.86 12.40 5.34
N SER A 49 -10.75 13.09 6.05
CA SER A 49 -11.26 14.40 5.64
C SER A 49 -10.78 15.46 6.61
N LEU A 50 -10.15 16.50 6.09
CA LEU A 50 -9.72 17.66 6.87
C LEU A 50 -10.57 18.86 6.48
N GLU A 51 -11.17 19.51 7.45
CA GLU A 51 -11.89 20.76 7.23
C GLU A 51 -11.04 21.93 7.74
N ARG A 52 -10.76 22.85 6.85
CA ARG A 52 -9.94 24.02 7.16
C ARG A 52 -10.81 25.15 7.65
N SER A 53 -10.49 25.73 8.81
CA SER A 53 -11.14 26.94 9.27
C SER A 53 -10.76 28.13 8.36
N ALA A 54 -11.63 29.15 8.31
CA ALA A 54 -11.40 30.34 7.50
C ALA A 54 -10.11 31.10 7.90
N LYS A 55 -9.70 30.97 9.14
CA LYS A 55 -8.49 31.62 9.67
C LYS A 55 -7.20 30.87 9.37
N SER A 56 -7.29 29.61 9.00
CA SER A 56 -6.11 28.79 8.73
C SER A 56 -5.59 29.01 7.31
N PRO A 57 -4.27 29.14 7.12
CA PRO A 57 -3.71 29.39 5.80
C PRO A 57 -3.87 28.16 4.91
N ARG A 58 -4.17 28.38 3.64
CA ARG A 58 -4.34 27.29 2.66
C ARG A 58 -3.02 26.62 2.27
N ASP A 59 -1.93 27.34 2.41
CA ASP A 59 -0.61 26.89 2.01
C ASP A 59 0.17 26.20 3.15
N ALA A 60 -0.48 25.95 4.28
CA ALA A 60 0.13 25.19 5.36
C ALA A 60 0.49 23.77 4.87
N ALA A 61 1.65 23.29 5.27
CA ALA A 61 2.14 21.98 4.85
C ALA A 61 1.48 20.86 5.66
N VAL A 62 0.86 19.91 4.99
CA VAL A 62 0.28 18.72 5.60
C VAL A 62 1.25 17.55 5.46
N THR A 63 1.62 16.97 6.58
CA THR A 63 2.55 15.82 6.65
C THR A 63 1.86 14.68 7.38
N ILE A 64 1.92 13.49 6.82
CA ILE A 64 1.39 12.28 7.43
C ILE A 64 2.53 11.28 7.56
N ASP A 65 2.78 10.81 8.79
CA ASP A 65 3.89 9.89 9.09
C ASP A 65 5.23 10.41 8.55
N GLU A 66 5.49 11.72 8.72
CA GLU A 66 6.69 12.41 8.27
C GLU A 66 6.83 12.53 6.73
N GLU A 67 5.80 12.14 5.99
CA GLU A 67 5.78 12.30 4.53
C GLU A 67 4.91 13.50 4.15
N TYR A 68 5.46 14.41 3.35
CA TYR A 68 4.73 15.58 2.85
C TYR A 68 3.65 15.16 1.84
N ILE A 69 2.41 15.55 2.13
CA ILE A 69 1.26 15.19 1.29
C ILE A 69 0.87 16.34 0.35
N GLY A 70 0.84 17.55 0.87
CA GLY A 70 0.45 18.71 0.08
C GLY A 70 0.04 19.88 0.94
N PRO A 71 -0.37 21.02 0.32
CA PRO A 71 -0.89 22.15 1.06
C PRO A 71 -2.28 21.84 1.65
N LEU A 72 -2.56 22.45 2.79
CA LEU A 72 -3.81 22.20 3.54
C LEU A 72 -5.07 22.43 2.70
N GLY A 73 -5.10 23.49 1.88
CA GLY A 73 -6.24 23.76 1.01
C GLY A 73 -6.51 22.63 0.01
N TYR A 74 -5.46 22.05 -0.54
CA TYR A 74 -5.56 20.93 -1.47
C TYR A 74 -6.04 19.65 -0.75
N VAL A 75 -5.45 19.35 0.40
CA VAL A 75 -5.81 18.14 1.19
C VAL A 75 -7.24 18.25 1.72
N ALA A 76 -7.65 19.45 2.16
CA ALA A 76 -9.02 19.67 2.62
C ALA A 76 -10.06 19.49 1.50
N ALA A 77 -9.71 19.89 0.29
CA ALA A 77 -10.62 19.77 -0.86
C ALA A 77 -10.75 18.31 -1.37
N ARG A 78 -9.68 17.54 -1.31
CA ARG A 78 -9.62 16.20 -1.92
C ARG A 78 -9.70 15.05 -0.93
N GLY A 79 -9.31 15.28 0.32
CA GLY A 79 -9.15 14.21 1.28
C GLY A 79 -7.94 13.32 0.99
N VAL A 80 -7.66 12.42 1.89
CA VAL A 80 -6.54 11.47 1.80
C VAL A 80 -7.03 10.10 2.22
N LYS A 81 -6.50 9.05 1.62
CA LYS A 81 -6.75 7.68 2.07
C LYS A 81 -5.64 7.25 3.00
N LEU A 82 -6.02 6.80 4.20
CA LEU A 82 -5.10 6.27 5.20
C LEU A 82 -5.21 4.75 5.26
N PRO A 83 -4.08 4.04 5.14
CA PRO A 83 -4.08 2.61 5.44
C PRO A 83 -4.50 2.36 6.89
N ALA A 84 -5.05 1.19 7.17
CA ALA A 84 -5.40 0.82 8.54
C ALA A 84 -4.17 0.88 9.45
N GLY A 85 -4.34 1.39 10.67
CA GLY A 85 -3.28 1.51 11.65
C GLY A 85 -3.17 2.91 12.25
N LYS A 86 -2.09 3.15 12.98
CA LYS A 86 -1.82 4.43 13.62
C LYS A 86 -1.05 5.35 12.70
N HIS A 87 -1.51 6.59 12.61
CA HIS A 87 -0.88 7.62 11.79
C HIS A 87 -0.76 8.92 12.55
N ARG A 88 0.27 9.69 12.24
CA ARG A 88 0.47 11.01 12.81
C ARG A 88 0.28 12.06 11.72
N ILE A 89 -0.64 12.98 11.97
CA ILE A 89 -0.92 14.07 11.04
C ILE A 89 -0.36 15.35 11.64
N THR A 90 0.50 16.02 10.91
CA THR A 90 1.12 17.27 11.33
C THR A 90 0.86 18.34 10.26
N ILE A 91 0.40 19.50 10.69
CA ILE A 91 0.17 20.64 9.79
C ILE A 91 0.98 21.82 10.31
N GLU A 92 1.86 22.33 9.48
CA GLU A 92 2.80 23.38 9.84
C GLU A 92 2.77 24.55 8.86
N LYS A 93 2.93 25.73 9.41
CA LYS A 93 3.11 26.97 8.64
C LYS A 93 4.00 27.90 9.45
N PRO A 94 5.06 28.51 8.86
CA PRO A 94 5.84 29.53 9.55
C PRO A 94 4.96 30.65 10.08
N GLY A 95 5.14 31.02 11.35
CA GLY A 95 4.33 32.04 12.02
C GLY A 95 3.06 31.50 12.68
N TYR A 96 2.83 30.20 12.63
CA TYR A 96 1.68 29.56 13.27
C TYR A 96 2.14 28.41 14.17
N PHE A 97 1.36 28.13 15.22
CA PHE A 97 1.60 26.95 16.02
C PHE A 97 1.31 25.68 15.21
N PRO A 98 2.16 24.66 15.28
CA PRO A 98 1.89 23.41 14.56
C PRO A 98 0.66 22.71 15.11
N TRP A 99 -0.12 22.14 14.20
CA TRP A 99 -1.28 21.31 14.55
C TRP A 99 -0.87 19.85 14.37
N ASP A 100 -1.02 19.05 15.42
CA ASP A 100 -0.54 17.67 15.44
C ASP A 100 -1.60 16.77 16.08
N ARG A 101 -1.91 15.68 15.43
CA ARG A 101 -2.88 14.69 15.91
C ARG A 101 -2.43 13.29 15.57
N LEU A 102 -2.61 12.39 16.54
CA LEU A 102 -2.48 10.96 16.32
C LEU A 102 -3.86 10.41 16.01
N VAL A 103 -3.95 9.60 14.97
CA VAL A 103 -5.20 8.98 14.54
C VAL A 103 -5.00 7.48 14.38
N GLU A 104 -6.02 6.72 14.77
CA GLU A 104 -6.07 5.30 14.51
C GLU A 104 -7.10 5.04 13.42
N ALA A 105 -6.62 4.70 12.22
CA ALA A 105 -7.46 4.41 11.08
C ALA A 105 -7.99 2.98 11.18
N GLY A 106 -9.28 2.84 11.34
CA GLY A 106 -9.96 1.55 11.42
C GLY A 106 -10.79 1.29 10.17
N THR A 107 -12.09 1.10 10.36
CA THR A 107 -13.04 0.81 9.27
C THR A 107 -13.93 2.01 8.91
N GLN A 108 -13.93 3.05 9.73
CA GLN A 108 -14.78 4.22 9.54
C GLN A 108 -13.97 5.42 9.05
N PRO A 109 -14.57 6.30 8.22
CA PRO A 109 -13.92 7.53 7.80
C PRO A 109 -13.54 8.41 9.00
N VAL A 110 -12.43 9.11 8.88
CA VAL A 110 -11.92 10.01 9.92
C VAL A 110 -12.09 11.44 9.45
N HIS A 111 -12.56 12.30 10.34
CA HIS A 111 -12.76 13.72 10.07
C HIS A 111 -12.12 14.57 11.17
N PHE A 112 -11.38 15.59 10.78
CA PHE A 112 -10.80 16.57 11.70
C PHE A 112 -11.08 17.98 11.23
N ASP A 113 -11.42 18.85 12.17
CA ASP A 113 -11.47 20.29 11.97
C ASP A 113 -10.11 20.89 12.30
N VAL A 114 -9.49 21.52 11.33
CA VAL A 114 -8.14 22.06 11.47
C VAL A 114 -8.20 23.57 11.67
N THR A 115 -7.67 24.03 12.78
CA THR A 115 -7.52 25.46 13.08
C THR A 115 -6.08 25.72 13.48
N LEU A 116 -5.35 26.51 12.69
CA LEU A 116 -4.02 26.96 13.02
C LEU A 116 -4.09 28.32 13.71
N GLU A 117 -3.38 28.44 14.82
CA GLU A 117 -3.31 29.69 15.56
C GLU A 117 -1.99 30.40 15.29
N PRO A 118 -2.03 31.72 15.01
CA PRO A 118 -0.81 32.46 14.79
C PRO A 118 0.00 32.61 16.08
N ILE A 119 1.31 32.54 15.95
CA ILE A 119 2.22 32.81 17.06
C ILE A 119 2.24 34.31 17.32
N PRO A 120 1.95 34.79 18.55
CA PRO A 120 1.99 36.21 18.83
C PRO A 120 3.41 36.74 18.75
N ASP A 121 3.53 37.98 18.23
CA ASP A 121 4.81 38.70 18.18
C ASP A 121 5.29 39.11 19.57
#